data_9c51b160c6bb465f7094c8cf5dba8f98
#
_entry.id   9c51b160c6bb465f7094c8cf5dba8f98
#
_cell.length_a   1.000
_cell.length_b   1.000
_cell.length_c   1.000
_cell.angle_alpha   90.00
_cell.angle_beta   90.00
_cell.angle_gamma   90.00
#
_symmetry.space_group_name_H-M   'P 1'
#
loop_
_entity.id
_entity.type
_entity.pdbx_description
1 polymer ?
#
loop_
_entity_poly.entity_id
_entity_poly.type
_entity_poly.pdbx_seq_one_letter_code
_entity_poly.pdbx_strand_id
1 'polypeptide(L)'
;MIVFDHVSKVYPNGTVGLDDVCLRIDDGEFVAIIGRSGAGKSTLLRAVNRMHQITSGTLMVNGTDVTGLSGKRLRQFWRGIGMVFQSFNLVTRTSVIKNVLAACVPDMPFWRVLLGAFRKEDKIKALESLDKVGILDKAYMRADQLSGGQQQRVALARTLTQDPHIILADEPVAALDPVTAKQVMEDFVHINQELGISILLNIHHVELALEYADRVIGIRAGKIVYDGPSKQVDQAVLDAIYGEDAVSEAAV
;
A
#
# COMPACT_ATOMS: atom_id res chain seq x y z
N MET A 1 -6.40 -12.92 -2.97
CA MET A 1 -6.74 -12.71 -4.38
C MET A 1 -7.63 -11.48 -4.54
N ILE A 2 -7.33 -10.60 -5.51
CA ILE A 2 -8.10 -9.40 -5.84
C ILE A 2 -8.56 -9.52 -7.29
N VAL A 3 -9.85 -9.27 -7.58
CA VAL A 3 -10.40 -9.35 -8.92
C VAL A 3 -11.24 -8.11 -9.22
N PHE A 4 -10.83 -7.36 -10.23
CA PHE A 4 -11.60 -6.29 -10.83
C PHE A 4 -12.31 -6.87 -12.06
N ASP A 5 -13.62 -6.71 -12.13
CA ASP A 5 -14.45 -7.17 -13.23
C ASP A 5 -15.25 -5.98 -13.78
N HIS A 6 -14.81 -5.46 -14.92
CA HIS A 6 -15.36 -4.29 -15.60
C HIS A 6 -15.52 -3.07 -14.67
N VAL A 7 -14.50 -2.81 -13.82
CA VAL A 7 -14.55 -1.77 -12.81
C VAL A 7 -14.29 -0.40 -13.41
N SER A 8 -15.23 0.53 -13.20
CA SER A 8 -15.05 1.94 -13.52
C SER A 8 -15.24 2.83 -12.30
N LYS A 9 -14.50 3.94 -12.27
CA LYS A 9 -14.63 5.00 -11.27
C LYS A 9 -14.69 6.35 -11.94
N VAL A 10 -15.84 7.00 -11.84
CA VAL A 10 -16.04 8.41 -12.25
C VAL A 10 -16.26 9.23 -10.98
N TYR A 11 -15.52 10.32 -10.83
CA TYR A 11 -15.66 11.25 -9.72
C TYR A 11 -16.80 12.24 -9.99
N PRO A 12 -17.36 12.90 -8.92
CA PRO A 12 -18.48 13.86 -9.08
C PRO A 12 -18.20 15.04 -10.03
N ASN A 13 -16.92 15.39 -10.20
CA ASN A 13 -16.47 16.43 -11.14
C ASN A 13 -16.33 15.94 -12.59
N GLY A 14 -16.75 14.72 -12.90
CA GLY A 14 -16.63 14.09 -14.22
C GLY A 14 -15.28 13.46 -14.53
N THR A 15 -14.27 13.58 -13.66
CA THR A 15 -12.96 12.95 -13.88
C THR A 15 -13.08 11.43 -13.83
N VAL A 16 -12.57 10.75 -14.86
CA VAL A 16 -12.50 9.29 -14.91
C VAL A 16 -11.21 8.85 -14.23
N GLY A 17 -11.34 8.13 -13.12
CA GLY A 17 -10.21 7.57 -12.37
C GLY A 17 -9.87 6.15 -12.78
N LEU A 18 -10.89 5.33 -13.12
CA LEU A 18 -10.76 3.99 -13.72
C LEU A 18 -11.80 3.85 -14.83
N ASP A 19 -11.42 3.22 -15.92
CA ASP A 19 -12.26 3.03 -17.10
C ASP A 19 -12.19 1.57 -17.54
N ASP A 20 -13.25 0.81 -17.23
CA ASP A 20 -13.46 -0.57 -17.63
C ASP A 20 -12.27 -1.51 -17.29
N VAL A 21 -11.80 -1.43 -16.04
CA VAL A 21 -10.65 -2.20 -15.58
C VAL A 21 -11.05 -3.65 -15.30
N CYS A 22 -10.40 -4.58 -16.02
CA CYS A 22 -10.40 -6.01 -15.75
C CYS A 22 -8.99 -6.42 -15.32
N LEU A 23 -8.84 -6.90 -14.07
CA LEU A 23 -7.55 -7.22 -13.48
C LEU A 23 -7.71 -8.31 -12.43
N ARG A 24 -6.80 -9.26 -12.41
CA ARG A 24 -6.70 -10.26 -11.35
C ARG A 24 -5.30 -10.23 -10.74
N ILE A 25 -5.24 -10.20 -9.40
CA ILE A 25 -4.00 -10.30 -8.62
C ILE A 25 -4.17 -11.49 -7.68
N ASP A 26 -3.26 -12.44 -7.78
CA ASP A 26 -3.30 -13.65 -6.97
C ASP A 26 -2.68 -13.43 -5.58
N ASP A 27 -2.86 -14.38 -4.67
CA ASP A 27 -2.32 -14.27 -3.31
C ASP A 27 -0.80 -14.38 -3.33
N GLY A 28 -0.14 -13.57 -2.51
CA GLY A 28 1.30 -13.56 -2.36
C GLY A 28 2.08 -12.79 -3.45
N GLU A 29 1.40 -12.23 -4.47
CA GLU A 29 2.09 -11.45 -5.51
C GLU A 29 2.63 -10.12 -4.96
N PHE A 30 3.83 -9.75 -5.46
CA PHE A 30 4.39 -8.41 -5.29
C PHE A 30 4.24 -7.62 -6.59
N VAL A 31 3.28 -6.69 -6.62
CA VAL A 31 2.84 -5.97 -7.81
C VAL A 31 3.16 -4.48 -7.70
N ALA A 32 3.87 -3.93 -8.67
CA ALA A 32 4.06 -2.50 -8.81
C ALA A 32 3.06 -1.91 -9.83
N ILE A 33 2.44 -0.79 -9.46
CA ILE A 33 1.53 -0.03 -10.32
C ILE A 33 2.25 1.23 -10.76
N ILE A 34 2.48 1.39 -12.07
CA ILE A 34 3.18 2.52 -12.66
C ILE A 34 2.29 3.29 -13.65
N GLY A 35 2.65 4.54 -13.92
CA GLY A 35 1.93 5.43 -14.84
C GLY A 35 2.07 6.88 -14.45
N ARG A 36 1.65 7.80 -15.33
CA ARG A 36 1.73 9.25 -15.10
C ARG A 36 0.94 9.69 -13.86
N SER A 37 1.27 10.87 -13.33
CA SER A 37 0.43 11.52 -12.32
C SER A 37 -1.00 11.68 -12.85
N GLY A 38 -2.00 11.35 -12.02
CA GLY A 38 -3.41 11.38 -12.44
C GLY A 38 -3.88 10.20 -13.32
N ALA A 39 -3.03 9.23 -13.67
CA ALA A 39 -3.41 8.10 -14.53
C ALA A 39 -4.45 7.14 -13.92
N GLY A 40 -4.68 7.19 -12.59
CA GLY A 40 -5.63 6.29 -11.91
C GLY A 40 -5.01 5.35 -10.88
N LYS A 41 -3.67 5.37 -10.69
CA LYS A 41 -2.94 4.45 -9.78
C LYS A 41 -3.49 4.45 -8.35
N SER A 42 -3.52 5.61 -7.70
CA SER A 42 -4.07 5.73 -6.33
C SER A 42 -5.57 5.44 -6.28
N THR A 43 -6.31 5.67 -7.39
CA THR A 43 -7.73 5.29 -7.48
C THR A 43 -7.89 3.78 -7.44
N LEU A 44 -7.05 3.04 -8.17
CA LEU A 44 -7.06 1.58 -8.18
C LEU A 44 -6.76 1.02 -6.78
N LEU A 45 -5.68 1.48 -6.13
CA LEU A 45 -5.36 1.06 -4.76
C LEU A 45 -6.47 1.38 -3.76
N ARG A 46 -7.01 2.62 -3.82
CA ARG A 46 -8.06 3.07 -2.89
C ARG A 46 -9.42 2.46 -3.18
N ALA A 47 -9.64 1.87 -4.36
CA ALA A 47 -10.81 1.04 -4.63
C ALA A 47 -10.70 -0.30 -3.87
N VAL A 48 -9.53 -0.95 -3.86
CA VAL A 48 -9.31 -2.23 -3.15
C VAL A 48 -9.67 -2.15 -1.67
N ASN A 49 -9.23 -1.09 -0.97
CA ASN A 49 -9.57 -0.92 0.44
C ASN A 49 -10.89 -0.17 0.69
N ARG A 50 -11.69 0.05 -0.37
CA ARG A 50 -12.98 0.72 -0.27
C ARG A 50 -12.92 2.18 0.25
N MET A 51 -11.77 2.84 0.21
CA MET A 51 -11.68 4.29 0.44
C MET A 51 -12.33 5.07 -0.71
N HIS A 52 -12.26 4.56 -1.93
CA HIS A 52 -13.04 5.03 -3.06
C HIS A 52 -14.07 3.99 -3.47
N GLN A 53 -15.34 4.41 -3.56
CA GLN A 53 -16.39 3.56 -4.12
C GLN A 53 -16.27 3.57 -5.63
N ILE A 54 -16.35 2.39 -6.25
CA ILE A 54 -16.44 2.25 -7.70
C ILE A 54 -17.81 2.75 -8.20
N THR A 55 -17.89 3.14 -9.46
CA THR A 55 -19.12 3.63 -10.08
C THR A 55 -19.89 2.50 -10.75
N SER A 56 -19.18 1.56 -11.36
CA SER A 56 -19.76 0.36 -12.01
C SER A 56 -18.77 -0.81 -11.96
N GLY A 57 -19.23 -2.00 -12.30
CA GLY A 57 -18.47 -3.24 -12.24
C GLY A 57 -18.53 -3.92 -10.88
N THR A 58 -17.70 -4.95 -10.71
CA THR A 58 -17.60 -5.74 -9.46
C THR A 58 -16.15 -5.81 -9.02
N LEU A 59 -15.92 -5.61 -7.72
CA LEU A 59 -14.59 -5.74 -7.11
C LEU A 59 -14.64 -6.77 -5.98
N MET A 60 -13.92 -7.87 -6.19
CA MET A 60 -13.79 -8.95 -5.21
C MET A 60 -12.42 -8.89 -4.54
N VAL A 61 -12.37 -8.98 -3.23
CA VAL A 61 -11.13 -9.08 -2.45
C VAL A 61 -11.25 -10.24 -1.47
N ASN A 62 -10.37 -11.21 -1.57
CA ASN A 62 -10.41 -12.45 -0.79
C ASN A 62 -11.80 -13.11 -0.75
N GLY A 63 -12.43 -13.22 -1.94
CA GLY A 63 -13.77 -13.81 -2.09
C GLY A 63 -14.92 -12.95 -1.57
N THR A 64 -14.65 -11.74 -1.10
CA THR A 64 -15.68 -10.80 -0.62
C THR A 64 -15.93 -9.72 -1.66
N ASP A 65 -17.18 -9.55 -2.09
CA ASP A 65 -17.58 -8.37 -2.88
C ASP A 65 -17.54 -7.13 -1.99
N VAL A 66 -16.60 -6.22 -2.34
CA VAL A 66 -16.39 -5.01 -1.54
C VAL A 66 -17.36 -3.88 -1.87
N THR A 67 -18.10 -3.97 -2.98
CA THR A 67 -18.97 -2.89 -3.48
C THR A 67 -20.09 -2.53 -2.51
N GLY A 68 -20.70 -3.55 -1.88
CA GLY A 68 -21.80 -3.41 -0.94
C GLY A 68 -21.42 -3.31 0.53
N LEU A 69 -20.11 -3.36 0.87
CA LEU A 69 -19.69 -3.36 2.27
C LEU A 69 -19.98 -2.03 2.98
N SER A 70 -20.51 -2.11 4.20
CA SER A 70 -20.77 -0.94 5.05
C SER A 70 -20.71 -1.30 6.55
N GLY A 71 -20.62 -0.29 7.39
CA GLY A 71 -20.74 -0.42 8.86
C GLY A 71 -19.74 -1.43 9.45
N LYS A 72 -20.25 -2.43 10.19
CA LYS A 72 -19.41 -3.45 10.87
C LYS A 72 -18.65 -4.35 9.89
N ARG A 73 -19.30 -4.73 8.76
CA ARG A 73 -18.66 -5.59 7.75
C ARG A 73 -17.47 -4.89 7.08
N LEU A 74 -17.60 -3.60 6.78
CA LEU A 74 -16.51 -2.81 6.21
C LEU A 74 -15.35 -2.67 7.21
N ARG A 75 -15.62 -2.43 8.49
CA ARG A 75 -14.56 -2.38 9.51
C ARG A 75 -13.84 -3.71 9.68
N GLN A 76 -14.56 -4.83 9.58
CA GLN A 76 -13.95 -6.15 9.64
C GLN A 76 -13.09 -6.43 8.40
N PHE A 77 -13.54 -6.01 7.22
CA PHE A 77 -12.78 -6.10 5.98
C PHE A 77 -11.45 -5.34 6.05
N TRP A 78 -11.45 -4.12 6.60
CA TRP A 78 -10.22 -3.33 6.74
C TRP A 78 -9.15 -3.95 7.64
N ARG A 79 -9.49 -4.89 8.51
CA ARG A 79 -8.50 -5.57 9.36
C ARG A 79 -7.56 -6.47 8.56
N GLY A 80 -8.06 -7.03 7.46
CA GLY A 80 -7.26 -7.87 6.57
C GLY A 80 -6.43 -7.10 5.55
N ILE A 81 -6.56 -5.77 5.50
CA ILE A 81 -5.87 -4.92 4.51
C ILE A 81 -5.06 -3.86 5.24
N GLY A 82 -3.77 -3.92 5.07
CA GLY A 82 -2.84 -2.89 5.53
C GLY A 82 -2.73 -1.75 4.51
N MET A 83 -2.58 -0.51 4.98
CA MET A 83 -2.35 0.65 4.12
C MET A 83 -1.15 1.43 4.59
N VAL A 84 -0.18 1.62 3.69
CA VAL A 84 1.00 2.46 3.88
C VAL A 84 0.85 3.67 2.96
N PHE A 85 0.97 4.87 3.52
CA PHE A 85 0.77 6.13 2.81
C PHE A 85 2.09 6.86 2.58
N GLN A 86 2.13 7.74 1.60
CA GLN A 86 3.25 8.63 1.31
C GLN A 86 3.64 9.50 2.52
N SER A 87 2.65 10.08 3.22
CA SER A 87 2.85 10.79 4.48
C SER A 87 2.70 9.81 5.63
N PHE A 88 3.72 9.25 6.16
CA PHE A 88 3.82 8.20 7.20
C PHE A 88 2.63 8.10 8.18
N ASN A 89 1.83 9.16 8.34
CA ASN A 89 0.64 9.26 9.20
C ASN A 89 0.93 8.83 10.64
N LEU A 90 2.07 9.23 11.15
CA LEU A 90 2.47 8.98 12.54
C LEU A 90 2.04 10.13 13.45
N VAL A 91 1.69 9.79 14.68
CA VAL A 91 1.54 10.77 15.75
C VAL A 91 2.94 11.15 16.21
N THR A 92 3.44 12.30 15.74
CA THR A 92 4.86 12.69 15.80
C THR A 92 5.39 12.83 17.23
N ARG A 93 4.60 13.37 18.15
CA ARG A 93 4.99 13.62 19.55
C ARG A 93 4.79 12.44 20.49
N THR A 94 4.52 11.23 19.96
CA THR A 94 4.42 9.99 20.74
C THR A 94 5.54 9.02 20.41
N SER A 95 5.72 8.00 21.24
CA SER A 95 6.74 6.98 21.00
C SER A 95 6.36 6.09 19.78
N VAL A 96 7.39 5.51 19.18
CA VAL A 96 7.29 4.56 18.06
C VAL A 96 6.32 3.41 18.41
N ILE A 97 6.53 2.75 19.55
CA ILE A 97 5.67 1.64 19.99
C ILE A 97 4.19 2.05 20.12
N LYS A 98 3.90 3.27 20.58
CA LYS A 98 2.51 3.75 20.67
C LYS A 98 1.89 3.98 19.30
N ASN A 99 2.68 4.42 18.31
CA ASN A 99 2.23 4.51 16.92
C ASN A 99 1.89 3.13 16.36
N VAL A 100 2.69 2.12 16.65
CA VAL A 100 2.45 0.75 16.20
C VAL A 100 1.25 0.13 16.93
N LEU A 101 1.15 0.31 18.24
CA LEU A 101 0.01 -0.14 19.05
C LEU A 101 -1.34 0.47 18.63
N ALA A 102 -1.35 1.62 17.92
CA ALA A 102 -2.58 2.17 17.37
C ALA A 102 -3.31 1.21 16.43
N ALA A 103 -2.59 0.27 15.80
CA ALA A 103 -3.16 -0.81 14.99
C ALA A 103 -4.12 -1.73 15.77
N CYS A 104 -3.91 -1.90 17.08
CA CYS A 104 -4.72 -2.74 17.95
C CYS A 104 -6.00 -2.03 18.46
N VAL A 105 -6.09 -0.71 18.33
CA VAL A 105 -7.20 0.10 18.87
C VAL A 105 -8.59 -0.37 18.39
N PRO A 106 -8.81 -0.74 17.12
CA PRO A 106 -10.11 -1.19 16.64
C PRO A 106 -10.66 -2.44 17.35
N ASP A 107 -9.80 -3.24 18.00
CA ASP A 107 -10.15 -4.46 18.72
C ASP A 107 -10.28 -4.26 20.23
N MET A 108 -10.04 -3.05 20.70
CA MET A 108 -10.06 -2.73 22.12
C MET A 108 -11.42 -2.20 22.57
N PRO A 109 -11.89 -2.58 23.78
CA PRO A 109 -13.01 -1.89 24.42
C PRO A 109 -12.69 -0.40 24.65
N PHE A 110 -13.68 0.48 24.46
CA PHE A 110 -13.50 1.93 24.55
C PHE A 110 -12.77 2.40 25.83
N TRP A 111 -13.11 1.83 26.99
CA TRP A 111 -12.47 2.20 28.26
C TRP A 111 -10.97 1.87 28.30
N ARG A 112 -10.52 0.79 27.63
CA ARG A 112 -9.09 0.47 27.50
C ARG A 112 -8.36 1.45 26.59
N VAL A 113 -9.00 1.86 25.51
CA VAL A 113 -8.47 2.88 24.60
C VAL A 113 -8.25 4.19 25.37
N LEU A 114 -9.25 4.62 26.14
CA LEU A 114 -9.19 5.84 26.95
C LEU A 114 -8.04 5.82 27.97
N LEU A 115 -7.79 4.66 28.59
CA LEU A 115 -6.70 4.48 29.58
C LEU A 115 -5.35 4.13 28.93
N GLY A 116 -5.28 3.91 27.63
CA GLY A 116 -4.08 3.42 26.96
C GLY A 116 -3.64 2.03 27.44
N ALA A 117 -4.60 1.20 27.92
CA ALA A 117 -4.34 -0.08 28.57
C ALA A 117 -4.25 -1.24 27.57
N PHE A 118 -3.17 -1.26 26.77
CA PHE A 118 -2.88 -2.36 25.84
C PHE A 118 -2.56 -3.66 26.57
N ARG A 119 -2.98 -4.80 26.00
CA ARG A 119 -2.66 -6.13 26.52
C ARG A 119 -1.17 -6.43 26.36
N LYS A 120 -0.67 -7.40 27.11
CA LYS A 120 0.72 -7.85 26.97
C LYS A 120 0.99 -8.40 25.57
N GLU A 121 0.04 -9.15 25.04
CA GLU A 121 0.07 -9.74 23.68
C GLU A 121 0.18 -8.65 22.60
N ASP A 122 -0.61 -7.56 22.73
CA ASP A 122 -0.57 -6.43 21.79
C ASP A 122 0.82 -5.78 21.78
N LYS A 123 1.43 -5.63 22.96
CA LYS A 123 2.77 -5.03 23.08
C LYS A 123 3.86 -5.93 22.50
N ILE A 124 3.78 -7.25 22.73
CA ILE A 124 4.71 -8.22 22.14
C ILE A 124 4.60 -8.16 20.63
N LYS A 125 3.40 -8.26 20.08
CA LYS A 125 3.15 -8.18 18.63
C LYS A 125 3.67 -6.89 18.00
N ALA A 126 3.49 -5.75 18.67
CA ALA A 126 4.02 -4.48 18.21
C ALA A 126 5.56 -4.47 18.18
N LEU A 127 6.22 -5.05 19.19
CA LEU A 127 7.69 -5.18 19.24
C LEU A 127 8.20 -6.14 18.16
N GLU A 128 7.55 -7.28 17.95
CA GLU A 128 7.86 -8.22 16.87
C GLU A 128 7.71 -7.58 15.49
N SER A 129 6.67 -6.75 15.29
CA SER A 129 6.49 -6.01 14.05
C SER A 129 7.59 -4.97 13.81
N LEU A 130 8.08 -4.32 14.87
CA LEU A 130 9.24 -3.41 14.81
C LEU A 130 10.55 -4.13 14.53
N ASP A 131 10.70 -5.34 15.06
CA ASP A 131 11.86 -6.20 14.81
C ASP A 131 11.94 -6.62 13.34
N LYS A 132 10.81 -7.06 12.76
CA LYS A 132 10.72 -7.45 11.35
C LYS A 132 11.14 -6.36 10.36
N VAL A 133 11.01 -5.10 10.71
CA VAL A 133 11.44 -3.97 9.90
C VAL A 133 12.76 -3.33 10.40
N GLY A 134 13.47 -4.00 11.30
CA GLY A 134 14.80 -3.61 11.76
C GLY A 134 14.85 -2.29 12.53
N ILE A 135 13.81 -1.93 13.31
CA ILE A 135 13.74 -0.67 14.07
C ILE A 135 13.34 -0.86 15.54
N LEU A 136 13.49 -2.07 16.08
CA LEU A 136 13.13 -2.40 17.45
C LEU A 136 13.88 -1.54 18.48
N ASP A 137 15.15 -1.21 18.23
CA ASP A 137 15.98 -0.36 19.09
C ASP A 137 15.41 1.05 19.30
N LYS A 138 14.56 1.53 18.40
CA LYS A 138 13.88 2.83 18.45
C LYS A 138 12.48 2.78 19.07
N ALA A 139 12.01 1.62 19.57
CA ALA A 139 10.62 1.41 20.01
C ALA A 139 10.12 2.49 21.01
N TYR A 140 10.97 3.00 21.88
CA TYR A 140 10.61 3.98 22.90
C TYR A 140 10.97 5.41 22.54
N MET A 141 11.63 5.65 21.40
CA MET A 141 11.92 6.99 20.89
C MET A 141 10.64 7.67 20.39
N ARG A 142 10.64 8.99 20.33
CA ARG A 142 9.55 9.75 19.72
C ARG A 142 9.66 9.68 18.20
N ALA A 143 8.51 9.60 17.54
CA ALA A 143 8.47 9.47 16.07
C ALA A 143 9.04 10.70 15.34
N ASP A 144 8.96 11.90 15.92
CA ASP A 144 9.55 13.13 15.35
C ASP A 144 11.09 13.20 15.42
N GLN A 145 11.72 12.26 16.12
CA GLN A 145 13.19 12.16 16.20
C GLN A 145 13.77 11.18 15.17
N LEU A 146 12.92 10.57 14.36
CA LEU A 146 13.29 9.57 13.37
C LEU A 146 13.51 10.21 12.00
N SER A 147 14.43 9.62 11.20
CA SER A 147 14.55 9.94 9.77
C SER A 147 13.30 9.52 8.99
N GLY A 148 13.12 10.03 7.77
CA GLY A 148 11.99 9.68 6.91
C GLY A 148 11.85 8.17 6.68
N GLY A 149 12.95 7.47 6.36
CA GLY A 149 12.94 6.03 6.19
C GLY A 149 12.61 5.26 7.46
N GLN A 150 13.11 5.73 8.63
CA GLN A 150 12.73 5.15 9.91
C GLN A 150 11.25 5.36 10.22
N GLN A 151 10.68 6.53 9.90
CA GLN A 151 9.25 6.78 10.04
C GLN A 151 8.42 5.87 9.11
N GLN A 152 8.90 5.61 7.90
CA GLN A 152 8.27 4.67 6.97
C GLN A 152 8.27 3.25 7.51
N ARG A 153 9.39 2.79 8.07
CA ARG A 153 9.47 1.49 8.75
C ARG A 153 8.49 1.38 9.93
N VAL A 154 8.32 2.44 10.71
CA VAL A 154 7.30 2.48 11.78
C VAL A 154 5.88 2.36 11.19
N ALA A 155 5.58 3.04 10.08
CA ALA A 155 4.29 2.91 9.40
C ALA A 155 4.07 1.49 8.88
N LEU A 156 5.11 0.85 8.35
CA LEU A 156 5.08 -0.55 7.91
C LEU A 156 4.89 -1.52 9.09
N ALA A 157 5.63 -1.34 10.20
CA ALA A 157 5.44 -2.13 11.43
C ALA A 157 4.02 -2.01 11.99
N ARG A 158 3.45 -0.78 11.99
CA ARG A 158 2.05 -0.56 12.37
C ARG A 158 1.10 -1.36 11.49
N THR A 159 1.36 -1.41 10.20
CA THR A 159 0.57 -2.17 9.23
C THR A 159 0.67 -3.67 9.51
N LEU A 160 1.86 -4.20 9.73
CA LEU A 160 2.10 -5.62 10.05
C LEU A 160 1.42 -6.06 11.35
N THR A 161 1.31 -5.16 12.34
CA THR A 161 0.65 -5.45 13.61
C THR A 161 -0.84 -5.78 13.46
N GLN A 162 -1.47 -5.45 12.32
CA GLN A 162 -2.85 -5.84 12.01
C GLN A 162 -2.98 -7.29 11.48
N ASP A 163 -1.89 -8.02 11.22
CA ASP A 163 -1.84 -9.30 10.48
C ASP A 163 -2.57 -9.21 9.13
N PRO A 164 -2.20 -8.28 8.25
CA PRO A 164 -2.89 -8.11 6.99
C PRO A 164 -2.58 -9.27 6.03
N HIS A 165 -3.55 -9.63 5.18
CA HIS A 165 -3.32 -10.54 4.05
C HIS A 165 -2.87 -9.78 2.80
N ILE A 166 -3.14 -8.49 2.75
CA ILE A 166 -2.80 -7.59 1.64
C ILE A 166 -2.24 -6.30 2.23
N ILE A 167 -1.11 -5.82 1.67
CA ILE A 167 -0.57 -4.50 1.94
C ILE A 167 -0.72 -3.65 0.68
N LEU A 168 -1.36 -2.50 0.83
CA LEU A 168 -1.48 -1.48 -0.19
C LEU A 168 -0.53 -0.34 0.18
N ALA A 169 0.39 0.02 -0.72
CA ALA A 169 1.33 1.10 -0.47
C ALA A 169 1.21 2.19 -1.55
N ASP A 170 0.76 3.38 -1.13
CA ASP A 170 0.53 4.52 -2.02
C ASP A 170 1.73 5.47 -1.91
N GLU A 171 2.67 5.36 -2.86
CA GLU A 171 3.91 6.15 -2.96
C GLU A 171 4.79 6.10 -1.69
N PRO A 172 5.10 4.92 -1.15
CA PRO A 172 5.74 4.79 0.17
C PRO A 172 7.18 5.32 0.23
N VAL A 173 7.83 5.56 -0.91
CA VAL A 173 9.23 6.01 -1.00
C VAL A 173 9.40 7.39 -1.63
N ALA A 174 8.31 8.07 -2.01
CA ALA A 174 8.37 9.33 -2.76
C ALA A 174 9.06 10.49 -2.02
N ALA A 175 9.10 10.46 -0.69
CA ALA A 175 9.71 11.50 0.14
C ALA A 175 11.10 11.11 0.69
N LEU A 176 11.69 10.02 0.17
CA LEU A 176 12.94 9.46 0.67
C LEU A 176 14.08 9.69 -0.32
N ASP A 177 15.31 9.76 0.20
CA ASP A 177 16.50 9.74 -0.64
C ASP A 177 16.67 8.34 -1.31
N PRO A 178 17.41 8.23 -2.43
CA PRO A 178 17.50 6.98 -3.20
C PRO A 178 18.03 5.78 -2.41
N VAL A 179 18.95 6.00 -1.47
CA VAL A 179 19.53 4.90 -0.66
C VAL A 179 18.49 4.38 0.32
N THR A 180 17.83 5.30 1.02
CA THR A 180 16.76 4.95 1.98
C THR A 180 15.56 4.34 1.26
N ALA A 181 15.20 4.82 0.06
CA ALA A 181 14.14 4.26 -0.75
C ALA A 181 14.39 2.78 -1.09
N LYS A 182 15.62 2.41 -1.51
CA LYS A 182 16.00 1.02 -1.76
C LYS A 182 15.86 0.15 -0.52
N GLN A 183 16.33 0.62 0.64
CA GLN A 183 16.21 -0.12 1.90
C GLN A 183 14.74 -0.39 2.28
N VAL A 184 13.85 0.58 2.07
CA VAL A 184 12.42 0.40 2.32
C VAL A 184 11.80 -0.58 1.32
N MET A 185 12.23 -0.56 0.05
CA MET A 185 11.79 -1.55 -0.94
C MET A 185 12.23 -2.97 -0.57
N GLU A 186 13.47 -3.14 -0.09
CA GLU A 186 13.97 -4.41 0.44
C GLU A 186 13.13 -4.90 1.63
N ASP A 187 12.71 -4.01 2.54
CA ASP A 187 11.81 -4.36 3.63
C ASP A 187 10.46 -4.90 3.10
N PHE A 188 9.88 -4.30 2.04
CA PHE A 188 8.66 -4.80 1.41
C PHE A 188 8.85 -6.19 0.77
N VAL A 189 9.97 -6.40 0.03
CA VAL A 189 10.29 -7.71 -0.57
C VAL A 189 10.42 -8.77 0.50
N HIS A 190 11.16 -8.49 1.57
CA HIS A 190 11.37 -9.40 2.68
C HIS A 190 10.04 -9.80 3.35
N ILE A 191 9.18 -8.85 3.61
CA ILE A 191 7.84 -9.08 4.18
C ILE A 191 6.98 -9.94 3.24
N ASN A 192 6.99 -9.66 1.93
CA ASN A 192 6.26 -10.46 0.95
C ASN A 192 6.74 -11.92 0.96
N GLN A 193 8.06 -12.13 0.89
CA GLN A 193 8.66 -13.46 0.81
C GLN A 193 8.51 -14.27 2.11
N GLU A 194 8.69 -13.64 3.28
CA GLU A 194 8.60 -14.35 4.57
C GLU A 194 7.18 -14.65 4.99
N LEU A 195 6.25 -13.72 4.75
CA LEU A 195 4.89 -13.80 5.28
C LEU A 195 3.86 -14.20 4.22
N GLY A 196 4.23 -14.27 2.94
CA GLY A 196 3.32 -14.58 1.85
C GLY A 196 2.20 -13.52 1.67
N ILE A 197 2.41 -12.30 2.16
CA ILE A 197 1.44 -11.21 2.08
C ILE A 197 1.48 -10.62 0.67
N SER A 198 0.31 -10.47 0.03
CA SER A 198 0.22 -9.76 -1.26
C SER A 198 0.53 -8.29 -1.07
N ILE A 199 1.40 -7.72 -1.91
CA ILE A 199 1.78 -6.30 -1.85
C ILE A 199 1.44 -5.62 -3.17
N LEU A 200 0.63 -4.57 -3.10
CA LEU A 200 0.34 -3.68 -4.22
C LEU A 200 0.97 -2.32 -3.94
N LEU A 201 1.91 -1.94 -4.77
CA LEU A 201 2.73 -0.75 -4.60
C LEU A 201 2.46 0.24 -5.73
N ASN A 202 1.91 1.40 -5.41
CA ASN A 202 1.90 2.54 -6.34
C ASN A 202 3.24 3.27 -6.23
N ILE A 203 3.99 3.38 -7.32
CA ILE A 203 5.31 3.97 -7.33
C ILE A 203 5.54 4.82 -8.58
N HIS A 204 6.23 5.96 -8.42
CA HIS A 204 6.63 6.83 -9.52
C HIS A 204 8.01 6.47 -10.11
N HIS A 205 8.90 5.92 -9.28
CA HIS A 205 10.24 5.52 -9.68
C HIS A 205 10.18 4.18 -10.43
N VAL A 206 10.19 4.23 -11.76
CA VAL A 206 10.10 3.06 -12.64
C VAL A 206 11.22 2.07 -12.35
N GLU A 207 12.45 2.55 -12.14
CA GLU A 207 13.60 1.70 -11.85
C GLU A 207 13.38 0.83 -10.62
N LEU A 208 12.85 1.41 -9.51
CA LEU A 208 12.53 0.64 -8.31
C LEU A 208 11.39 -0.36 -8.56
N ALA A 209 10.38 0.01 -9.37
CA ALA A 209 9.32 -0.90 -9.74
C ALA A 209 9.87 -2.14 -10.47
N LEU A 210 10.77 -1.94 -11.43
CA LEU A 210 11.36 -3.00 -12.24
C LEU A 210 12.40 -3.84 -11.48
N GLU A 211 13.12 -3.23 -10.52
CA GLU A 211 14.13 -3.89 -9.71
C GLU A 211 13.50 -4.81 -8.65
N TYR A 212 12.39 -4.40 -8.02
CA TYR A 212 11.87 -5.07 -6.82
C TYR A 212 10.55 -5.84 -7.03
N ALA A 213 9.69 -5.44 -7.97
CA ALA A 213 8.42 -6.13 -8.19
C ALA A 213 8.56 -7.28 -9.19
N ASP A 214 7.80 -8.36 -8.95
CA ASP A 214 7.73 -9.49 -9.89
C ASP A 214 6.84 -9.16 -11.10
N ARG A 215 5.78 -8.39 -10.87
CA ARG A 215 4.75 -8.01 -11.86
C ARG A 215 4.51 -6.52 -11.85
N VAL A 216 4.33 -5.96 -13.03
CA VAL A 216 4.05 -4.55 -13.23
C VAL A 216 2.69 -4.38 -13.90
N ILE A 217 1.90 -3.45 -13.38
CA ILE A 217 0.66 -2.97 -13.97
C ILE A 217 0.87 -1.54 -14.43
N GLY A 218 0.79 -1.31 -15.74
CA GLY A 218 0.87 0.01 -16.35
C GLY A 218 -0.52 0.61 -16.52
N ILE A 219 -0.76 1.81 -15.96
CA ILE A 219 -2.04 2.52 -16.07
C ILE A 219 -1.84 3.82 -16.85
N ARG A 220 -2.73 4.05 -17.85
CA ARG A 220 -2.84 5.30 -18.60
C ARG A 220 -4.30 5.72 -18.75
N ALA A 221 -4.61 6.94 -18.33
CA ALA A 221 -5.97 7.51 -18.43
C ALA A 221 -7.09 6.59 -17.89
N GLY A 222 -6.84 5.95 -16.74
CA GLY A 222 -7.80 5.05 -16.08
C GLY A 222 -7.83 3.62 -16.62
N LYS A 223 -7.09 3.30 -17.70
CA LYS A 223 -7.05 1.97 -18.33
C LYS A 223 -5.76 1.23 -18.03
N ILE A 224 -5.83 -0.09 -17.91
CA ILE A 224 -4.66 -0.96 -17.89
C ILE A 224 -4.13 -1.04 -19.33
N VAL A 225 -2.89 -0.62 -19.54
CA VAL A 225 -2.20 -0.67 -20.84
C VAL A 225 -1.08 -1.71 -20.85
N TYR A 226 -0.65 -2.14 -19.68
CA TYR A 226 0.29 -3.24 -19.50
C TYR A 226 -0.05 -4.03 -18.24
N ASP A 227 0.09 -5.34 -18.31
CA ASP A 227 -0.05 -6.25 -17.19
C ASP A 227 0.84 -7.48 -17.45
N GLY A 228 1.96 -7.59 -16.74
CA GLY A 228 2.90 -8.67 -16.96
C GLY A 228 4.15 -8.60 -16.08
N PRO A 229 5.09 -9.56 -16.28
CA PRO A 229 6.35 -9.61 -15.54
C PRO A 229 7.17 -8.33 -15.67
N SER A 230 7.79 -7.87 -14.58
CA SER A 230 8.65 -6.67 -14.59
C SER A 230 9.80 -6.77 -15.57
N LYS A 231 10.36 -7.98 -15.76
CA LYS A 231 11.47 -8.26 -16.68
C LYS A 231 11.11 -8.12 -18.17
N GLN A 232 9.83 -8.06 -18.50
CA GLN A 232 9.33 -7.89 -19.88
C GLN A 232 8.96 -6.45 -20.20
N VAL A 233 9.13 -5.53 -19.25
CA VAL A 233 8.90 -4.11 -19.48
C VAL A 233 10.08 -3.55 -20.27
N ASP A 234 9.87 -3.34 -21.55
CA ASP A 234 10.79 -2.68 -22.48
C ASP A 234 10.41 -1.21 -22.73
N GLN A 235 11.18 -0.53 -23.59
CA GLN A 235 10.91 0.84 -23.94
C GLN A 235 9.53 1.04 -24.58
N ALA A 236 9.07 0.11 -25.41
CA ALA A 236 7.77 0.20 -26.05
C ALA A 236 6.62 0.14 -25.04
N VAL A 237 6.76 -0.70 -23.98
CA VAL A 237 5.81 -0.75 -22.86
C VAL A 237 5.83 0.56 -22.07
N LEU A 238 7.00 1.14 -21.81
CA LEU A 238 7.11 2.44 -21.14
C LEU A 238 6.48 3.56 -21.96
N ASP A 239 6.68 3.58 -23.28
CA ASP A 239 6.07 4.53 -24.19
C ASP A 239 4.54 4.40 -24.23
N ALA A 240 4.02 3.18 -24.16
CA ALA A 240 2.58 2.93 -24.05
C ALA A 240 2.00 3.49 -22.74
N ILE A 241 2.72 3.36 -21.62
CA ILE A 241 2.31 3.83 -20.29
C ILE A 241 2.45 5.35 -20.17
N TYR A 242 3.61 5.91 -20.57
CA TYR A 242 3.97 7.29 -20.31
C TYR A 242 3.75 8.22 -21.53
N GLY A 243 3.66 7.67 -22.76
CA GLY A 243 3.64 8.42 -24.02
C GLY A 243 5.07 8.75 -24.50
N GLU A 244 5.23 8.88 -25.83
CA GLU A 244 6.52 9.05 -26.49
C GLU A 244 7.34 10.28 -26.01
N ASP A 245 6.67 11.33 -25.53
CA ASP A 245 7.32 12.58 -25.08
C ASP A 245 7.80 12.56 -23.61
N ALA A 246 7.49 11.53 -22.81
CA ALA A 246 7.68 11.59 -21.36
C ALA A 246 8.91 10.84 -20.84
N VAL A 247 9.62 10.10 -21.69
CA VAL A 247 10.76 9.26 -21.29
C VAL A 247 12.00 10.09 -20.95
N SER A 248 12.09 11.33 -21.43
CA SER A 248 13.19 12.25 -21.09
C SER A 248 13.10 12.84 -19.67
N GLU A 249 11.94 12.84 -19.04
CA GLU A 249 11.75 13.37 -17.68
C GLU A 249 11.86 12.32 -16.56
N ALA A 250 11.76 11.02 -16.88
CA ALA A 250 11.83 9.93 -15.89
C ALA A 250 13.26 9.44 -15.63
N ALA A 251 14.25 9.95 -16.34
CA ALA A 251 15.66 9.57 -16.26
C ALA A 251 16.55 10.66 -15.60
N VAL A 252 15.96 11.61 -14.85
CA VAL A 252 16.70 12.63 -14.10
C VAL A 252 16.44 12.54 -12.62
#